data_ac4c54f177a00239f4c41c19a735a927
#
_entry.id   ac4c54f177a00239f4c41c19a735a927
#
_cell.length_a   1.000
_cell.length_b   1.000
_cell.length_c   1.000
_cell.angle_alpha   90.00
_cell.angle_beta   90.00
_cell.angle_gamma   90.00
#
_symmetry.space_group_name_H-M   'P 1'
#
loop_
_entity.id
_entity.type
_entity.pdbx_description
1 polymer ?
#
loop_
_entity_poly.entity_id
_entity_poly.type
_entity_poly.pdbx_seq_one_letter_code
_entity_poly.pdbx_strand_id
1 'polypeptide(L)'
;LSIHSFPTRRSSDLLMQRIEDAQGMARLGHFFILLDVLSACEDYQLLSGVTTPQLADEHSIDRTNRAVDYIFAHYARELSLEEVADYLGMKPTYFSRVFKQATGRTFIEFVNRLRISKSCELLADGDKAVTDVCFESGFNNISNFNRRFQQLKGMTPSHYRRLAVQRLTEQNLA
;
A
#
# COMPACT_ATOMS: atom_id res chain seq x y z
N LEU A 1 -0.06 -32.30 29.30
CA LEU A 1 -0.14 -30.92 29.85
C LEU A 1 0.60 -29.98 28.89
N SER A 2 -0.13 -29.44 27.95
CA SER A 2 0.39 -28.46 27.00
C SER A 2 0.27 -27.07 27.65
N ILE A 3 1.41 -26.55 28.10
CA ILE A 3 1.48 -25.16 28.58
C ILE A 3 1.63 -24.28 27.34
N HIS A 4 0.52 -23.78 26.82
CA HIS A 4 0.53 -22.67 25.88
C HIS A 4 0.90 -21.42 26.68
N SER A 5 2.19 -21.13 26.79
CA SER A 5 2.67 -19.85 27.31
C SER A 5 2.36 -18.78 26.26
N PHE A 6 1.43 -17.92 26.61
CA PHE A 6 1.13 -16.68 25.86
C PHE A 6 2.41 -15.91 25.57
N PRO A 7 2.57 -15.36 24.37
CA PRO A 7 3.69 -14.47 24.08
C PRO A 7 3.59 -13.27 25.00
N THR A 8 4.45 -13.23 26.03
CA THR A 8 4.53 -12.10 26.93
C THR A 8 5.11 -10.90 26.17
N ARG A 9 4.74 -9.67 26.57
CA ARG A 9 5.31 -8.41 26.07
C ARG A 9 6.84 -8.48 25.89
N ARG A 10 7.51 -9.24 26.75
CA ARG A 10 8.94 -9.55 26.70
C ARG A 10 9.38 -10.35 25.45
N SER A 11 8.55 -11.23 24.92
CA SER A 11 8.89 -12.05 23.73
C SER A 11 8.85 -11.22 22.46
N SER A 12 7.86 -10.33 22.32
CA SER A 12 7.77 -9.41 21.17
C SER A 12 8.89 -8.36 21.20
N ASP A 13 9.24 -7.83 22.37
CA ASP A 13 10.34 -6.87 22.52
C ASP A 13 11.69 -7.48 22.13
N LEU A 14 11.96 -8.73 22.53
CA LEU A 14 13.16 -9.47 22.14
C LEU A 14 13.22 -9.75 20.63
N LEU A 15 12.08 -10.06 20.01
CA LEU A 15 12.02 -10.26 18.56
C LEU A 15 12.22 -8.96 17.79
N MET A 16 11.67 -7.84 18.27
CA MET A 16 11.90 -6.52 17.69
C MET A 16 13.40 -6.16 17.76
N GLN A 17 14.05 -6.39 18.88
CA GLN A 17 15.48 -6.15 19.03
C GLN A 17 16.33 -7.02 18.09
N ARG A 18 15.97 -8.30 17.91
CA ARG A 18 16.62 -9.18 16.92
C ARG A 18 16.43 -8.73 15.48
N ILE A 19 15.28 -8.10 15.14
CA ILE A 19 15.02 -7.52 13.81
C ILE A 19 15.92 -6.29 13.61
N GLU A 20 16.13 -5.47 14.63
CA GLU A 20 17.02 -4.30 14.57
C GLU A 20 18.47 -4.70 14.37
N ASP A 21 18.94 -5.71 15.11
CA ASP A 21 20.33 -6.18 15.09
C ASP A 21 20.68 -7.04 13.85
N ALA A 22 19.69 -7.66 13.21
CA ALA A 22 19.90 -8.55 12.08
C ALA A 22 19.95 -7.81 10.74
N GLN A 23 20.70 -8.38 9.77
CA GLN A 23 20.79 -7.88 8.39
C GLN A 23 20.39 -8.95 7.37
N GLY A 24 19.99 -8.52 6.18
CA GLY A 24 19.67 -9.41 5.06
C GLY A 24 18.54 -10.41 5.37
N MET A 25 18.73 -11.67 4.96
CA MET A 25 17.72 -12.74 5.12
C MET A 25 17.42 -13.10 6.58
N ALA A 26 18.37 -12.92 7.49
CA ALA A 26 18.14 -13.15 8.92
C ALA A 26 17.10 -12.15 9.49
N ARG A 27 17.13 -10.90 9.05
CA ARG A 27 16.16 -9.87 9.44
C ARG A 27 14.74 -10.24 8.98
N LEU A 28 14.61 -10.72 7.75
CA LEU A 28 13.34 -11.23 7.20
C LEU A 28 12.83 -12.43 8.00
N GLY A 29 13.69 -13.38 8.35
CA GLY A 29 13.33 -14.53 9.19
C GLY A 29 12.75 -14.12 10.54
N HIS A 30 13.40 -13.19 11.25
CA HIS A 30 12.89 -12.68 12.52
C HIS A 30 11.58 -11.90 12.37
N PHE A 31 11.40 -11.18 11.25
CA PHE A 31 10.15 -10.49 10.95
C PHE A 31 8.98 -11.47 10.75
N PHE A 32 9.18 -12.57 10.02
CA PHE A 32 8.15 -13.59 9.87
C PHE A 32 7.80 -14.29 11.19
N ILE A 33 8.80 -14.57 12.04
CA ILE A 33 8.55 -15.10 13.38
C ILE A 33 7.72 -14.12 14.23
N LEU A 34 8.00 -12.82 14.15
CA LEU A 34 7.20 -11.80 14.83
C LEU A 34 5.75 -11.78 14.32
N LEU A 35 5.55 -11.86 13.01
CA LEU A 35 4.20 -11.93 12.42
C LEU A 35 3.44 -13.18 12.88
N ASP A 36 4.09 -14.32 12.95
CA ASP A 36 3.49 -15.57 13.44
C ASP A 36 3.06 -15.43 14.91
N VAL A 37 3.95 -14.91 15.77
CA VAL A 37 3.65 -14.61 17.18
C VAL A 37 2.48 -13.65 17.34
N LEU A 38 2.44 -12.58 16.51
CA LEU A 38 1.34 -11.59 16.55
C LEU A 38 0.02 -12.16 16.02
N SER A 39 0.07 -13.03 15.01
CA SER A 39 -1.12 -13.68 14.45
C SER A 39 -1.78 -14.66 15.42
N ALA A 40 -0.99 -15.28 16.29
CA ALA A 40 -1.47 -16.18 17.34
C ALA A 40 -1.97 -15.46 18.60
N CYS A 41 -1.86 -14.13 18.66
CA CYS A 41 -2.26 -13.34 19.81
C CYS A 41 -3.76 -12.99 19.72
N GLU A 42 -4.57 -13.57 20.58
CA GLU A 42 -6.02 -13.28 20.68
C GLU A 42 -6.33 -12.06 21.57
N ASP A 43 -5.38 -11.67 22.40
CA ASP A 43 -5.54 -10.57 23.39
C ASP A 43 -4.78 -9.33 22.90
N TYR A 44 -5.41 -8.57 22.00
CA TYR A 44 -4.89 -7.30 21.53
C TYR A 44 -5.91 -6.16 21.76
N GLN A 45 -5.41 -5.00 22.15
CA GLN A 45 -6.20 -3.78 22.29
C GLN A 45 -5.85 -2.81 21.16
N LEU A 46 -6.84 -2.45 20.36
CA LEU A 46 -6.67 -1.42 19.32
C LEU A 46 -6.35 -0.08 19.97
N LEU A 47 -5.15 0.46 19.72
CA LEU A 47 -4.72 1.76 20.24
C LEU A 47 -5.40 2.94 19.53
N SER A 48 -5.92 2.74 18.32
CA SER A 48 -6.79 3.70 17.67
C SER A 48 -8.20 3.48 18.18
N GLY A 49 -8.87 4.50 18.74
CA GLY A 49 -10.26 4.47 19.17
C GLY A 49 -11.28 4.26 18.02
N VAL A 50 -10.84 3.65 16.94
CA VAL A 50 -11.70 3.10 15.90
C VAL A 50 -12.28 1.83 16.51
N THR A 51 -13.50 1.92 17.02
CA THR A 51 -14.35 0.77 17.30
C THR A 51 -14.13 -0.23 16.18
N THR A 52 -13.69 -1.43 16.54
CA THR A 52 -13.61 -2.57 15.60
C THR A 52 -14.88 -2.51 14.76
N PRO A 53 -14.83 -2.38 13.45
CA PRO A 53 -15.99 -2.69 12.67
C PRO A 53 -16.32 -4.12 13.08
N GLN A 54 -17.46 -4.31 13.72
CA GLN A 54 -18.12 -5.58 13.89
C GLN A 54 -17.71 -6.45 12.70
N LEU A 55 -16.99 -7.54 12.96
CA LEU A 55 -16.39 -8.50 12.02
C LEU A 55 -16.81 -8.17 10.60
N ALA A 56 -15.96 -7.47 9.84
CA ALA A 56 -16.31 -7.13 8.47
C ALA A 56 -16.70 -8.47 7.85
N ASP A 57 -17.99 -8.63 7.58
CA ASP A 57 -18.59 -9.82 7.05
C ASP A 57 -17.61 -10.37 6.01
N GLU A 58 -17.25 -11.65 6.03
CA GLU A 58 -16.25 -12.24 5.10
C GLU A 58 -16.53 -11.80 3.68
N HIS A 59 -17.81 -11.60 3.34
CA HIS A 59 -18.27 -10.99 2.10
C HIS A 59 -17.81 -9.53 1.90
N SER A 60 -17.61 -8.76 2.95
CA SER A 60 -17.14 -7.38 2.85
C SER A 60 -15.64 -7.31 2.59
N ILE A 61 -14.86 -8.22 3.18
CA ILE A 61 -13.42 -8.37 2.93
C ILE A 61 -13.20 -8.84 1.50
N ASP A 62 -13.92 -9.89 1.06
CA ASP A 62 -13.84 -10.39 -0.31
C ASP A 62 -14.17 -9.30 -1.35
N ARG A 63 -15.25 -8.54 -1.14
CA ARG A 63 -15.62 -7.42 -2.02
C ARG A 63 -14.57 -6.33 -2.07
N THR A 64 -13.94 -6.01 -0.94
CA THR A 64 -12.86 -5.02 -0.89
C THR A 64 -11.63 -5.52 -1.65
N ASN A 65 -11.25 -6.78 -1.47
CA ASN A 65 -10.13 -7.39 -2.20
C ASN A 65 -10.40 -7.40 -3.70
N ARG A 66 -11.59 -7.81 -4.13
CA ARG A 66 -12.00 -7.75 -5.54
C ARG A 66 -11.99 -6.33 -6.11
N ALA A 67 -12.39 -5.32 -5.31
CA ALA A 67 -12.27 -3.92 -5.72
C ALA A 67 -10.81 -3.53 -5.94
N VAL A 68 -9.94 -3.89 -5.01
CA VAL A 68 -8.51 -3.59 -5.08
C VAL A 68 -7.88 -4.26 -6.30
N ASP A 69 -8.15 -5.55 -6.53
CA ASP A 69 -7.67 -6.29 -7.71
C ASP A 69 -8.14 -5.65 -9.01
N TYR A 70 -9.42 -5.26 -9.08
CA TYR A 70 -9.97 -4.56 -10.25
C TYR A 70 -9.26 -3.22 -10.49
N ILE A 71 -9.01 -2.44 -9.44
CA ILE A 71 -8.26 -1.18 -9.54
C ILE A 71 -6.83 -1.43 -10.02
N PHE A 72 -6.15 -2.43 -9.48
CA PHE A 72 -4.78 -2.80 -9.91
C PHE A 72 -4.72 -3.23 -11.38
N ALA A 73 -5.74 -3.91 -11.87
CA ALA A 73 -5.82 -4.33 -13.27
C ALA A 73 -6.11 -3.17 -14.24
N HIS A 74 -6.77 -2.08 -13.77
CA HIS A 74 -7.33 -1.04 -14.64
C HIS A 74 -6.84 0.38 -14.33
N TYR A 75 -5.91 0.58 -13.39
CA TYR A 75 -5.46 1.92 -12.95
C TYR A 75 -4.91 2.80 -14.07
N ALA A 76 -4.35 2.20 -15.13
CA ALA A 76 -3.70 2.92 -16.22
C ALA A 76 -4.68 3.60 -17.19
N ARG A 77 -5.97 3.29 -17.11
CA ARG A 77 -7.04 3.93 -17.89
C ARG A 77 -7.93 4.79 -17.01
N GLU A 78 -8.87 5.48 -17.62
CA GLU A 78 -9.92 6.14 -16.88
C GLU A 78 -10.71 5.11 -16.08
N LEU A 79 -10.89 5.38 -14.80
CA LEU A 79 -11.56 4.49 -13.87
C LEU A 79 -12.44 5.31 -12.92
N SER A 80 -13.74 5.05 -12.95
CA SER A 80 -14.72 5.71 -12.10
C SER A 80 -15.09 4.87 -10.88
N LEU A 81 -15.58 5.53 -9.85
CA LEU A 81 -16.11 4.87 -8.66
C LEU A 81 -17.36 4.05 -9.01
N GLU A 82 -18.19 4.58 -9.90
CA GLU A 82 -19.41 3.95 -10.39
C GLU A 82 -19.11 2.63 -11.09
N GLU A 83 -18.09 2.61 -11.96
CA GLU A 83 -17.65 1.41 -12.68
C GLU A 83 -17.25 0.28 -11.71
N VAL A 84 -16.46 0.60 -10.69
CA VAL A 84 -16.02 -0.40 -9.70
C VAL A 84 -17.18 -0.86 -8.82
N ALA A 85 -18.07 0.05 -8.45
CA ALA A 85 -19.28 -0.29 -7.70
C ALA A 85 -20.19 -1.24 -8.50
N ASP A 86 -20.40 -0.97 -9.79
CA ASP A 86 -21.20 -1.80 -10.69
C ASP A 86 -20.57 -3.19 -10.87
N TYR A 87 -19.24 -3.26 -11.05
CA TYR A 87 -18.49 -4.53 -11.09
C TYR A 87 -18.73 -5.41 -9.85
N LEU A 88 -18.89 -4.79 -8.69
CA LEU A 88 -19.14 -5.48 -7.42
C LEU A 88 -20.64 -5.70 -7.12
N GLY A 89 -21.54 -5.24 -7.99
CA GLY A 89 -22.98 -5.26 -7.75
C GLY A 89 -23.40 -4.39 -6.56
N MET A 90 -22.72 -3.26 -6.34
CA MET A 90 -22.94 -2.37 -5.21
C MET A 90 -23.43 -0.99 -5.65
N LYS A 91 -24.22 -0.34 -4.80
CA LYS A 91 -24.53 1.08 -5.01
C LYS A 91 -23.26 1.93 -4.78
N PRO A 92 -22.95 2.93 -5.64
CA PRO A 92 -21.75 3.75 -5.54
C PRO A 92 -21.52 4.39 -4.16
N THR A 93 -22.58 4.92 -3.55
CA THR A 93 -22.53 5.53 -2.22
C THR A 93 -22.18 4.53 -1.11
N TYR A 94 -22.69 3.30 -1.21
CA TYR A 94 -22.38 2.23 -0.27
C TYR A 94 -20.93 1.76 -0.48
N PHE A 95 -20.52 1.51 -1.72
CA PHE A 95 -19.14 1.16 -2.05
C PHE A 95 -18.13 2.21 -1.54
N SER A 96 -18.37 3.50 -1.80
CA SER A 96 -17.49 4.58 -1.32
C SER A 96 -17.25 4.53 0.19
N ARG A 97 -18.32 4.29 0.98
CA ARG A 97 -18.24 4.20 2.43
C ARG A 97 -17.46 2.97 2.90
N VAL A 98 -17.80 1.79 2.36
CA VAL A 98 -17.15 0.51 2.73
C VAL A 98 -15.69 0.53 2.33
N PHE A 99 -15.37 0.99 1.11
CA PHE A 99 -14.01 1.08 0.63
C PHE A 99 -13.14 2.02 1.48
N LYS A 100 -13.68 3.21 1.84
CA LYS A 100 -12.97 4.12 2.75
C LYS A 100 -12.78 3.54 4.14
N GLN A 101 -13.76 2.82 4.67
CA GLN A 101 -13.66 2.16 5.97
C GLN A 101 -12.59 1.06 5.96
N ALA A 102 -12.55 0.24 4.91
CA ALA A 102 -11.61 -0.87 4.79
C ALA A 102 -10.17 -0.43 4.48
N THR A 103 -10.00 0.58 3.58
CA THR A 103 -8.68 1.02 3.12
C THR A 103 -8.14 2.25 3.85
N GLY A 104 -8.94 2.92 4.66
CA GLY A 104 -8.62 4.19 5.31
C GLY A 104 -8.57 5.39 4.35
N ARG A 105 -8.91 5.21 3.05
CA ARG A 105 -8.78 6.22 1.99
C ARG A 105 -10.00 6.24 1.08
N THR A 106 -10.28 7.41 0.52
CA THR A 106 -11.27 7.49 -0.55
C THR A 106 -10.77 6.74 -1.80
N PHE A 107 -11.70 6.31 -2.66
CA PHE A 107 -11.38 5.65 -3.92
C PHE A 107 -10.40 6.48 -4.78
N ILE A 108 -10.67 7.78 -4.94
CA ILE A 108 -9.81 8.68 -5.73
C ILE A 108 -8.40 8.80 -5.14
N GLU A 109 -8.29 8.89 -3.81
CA GLU A 109 -6.98 8.92 -3.14
C GLU A 109 -6.22 7.62 -3.33
N PHE A 110 -6.89 6.49 -3.26
CA PHE A 110 -6.31 5.17 -3.46
C PHE A 110 -5.77 5.02 -4.89
N VAL A 111 -6.59 5.31 -5.90
CA VAL A 111 -6.19 5.26 -7.32
C VAL A 111 -5.02 6.20 -7.60
N ASN A 112 -5.06 7.44 -7.11
CA ASN A 112 -3.97 8.39 -7.30
C ASN A 112 -2.66 7.92 -6.66
N ARG A 113 -2.71 7.32 -5.45
CA ARG A 113 -1.52 6.77 -4.79
C ARG A 113 -0.93 5.60 -5.59
N LEU A 114 -1.77 4.70 -6.09
CA LEU A 114 -1.34 3.60 -6.93
C LEU A 114 -0.66 4.12 -8.20
N ARG A 115 -1.28 5.08 -8.91
CA ARG A 115 -0.72 5.69 -10.12
C ARG A 115 0.63 6.37 -9.85
N ILE A 116 0.76 7.10 -8.74
CA ILE A 116 2.04 7.71 -8.35
C ILE A 116 3.08 6.65 -7.98
N SER A 117 2.69 5.55 -7.32
CA SER A 117 3.62 4.44 -7.06
C SER A 117 4.14 3.85 -8.36
N LYS A 118 3.26 3.57 -9.32
CA LYS A 118 3.64 3.05 -10.64
C LYS A 118 4.49 4.05 -11.45
N SER A 119 4.19 5.34 -11.36
CA SER A 119 5.02 6.36 -12.00
C SER A 119 6.44 6.42 -11.40
N CYS A 120 6.62 6.14 -10.12
CA CYS A 120 7.95 6.05 -9.51
C CYS A 120 8.76 4.87 -10.07
N GLU A 121 8.14 3.73 -10.31
CA GLU A 121 8.76 2.57 -10.95
C GLU A 121 9.23 2.95 -12.38
N LEU A 122 8.35 3.54 -13.19
CA LEU A 122 8.66 3.99 -14.56
C LEU A 122 9.73 5.10 -14.61
N LEU A 123 9.77 5.98 -13.61
CA LEU A 123 10.78 7.03 -13.52
C LEU A 123 12.16 6.48 -13.13
N ALA A 124 12.21 5.40 -12.35
CA ALA A 124 13.45 4.76 -11.94
C ALA A 124 14.14 4.02 -13.10
N ASP A 125 13.37 3.49 -14.05
CA ASP A 125 13.89 2.84 -15.27
C ASP A 125 14.58 3.81 -16.25
N GLY A 126 14.45 5.12 -16.08
CA GLY A 126 15.34 6.18 -16.61
C GLY A 126 15.01 6.77 -17.96
N ASP A 127 14.53 6.02 -18.95
CA ASP A 127 14.54 6.41 -20.37
C ASP A 127 13.29 7.19 -20.85
N LYS A 128 12.15 7.03 -20.21
CA LYS A 128 10.88 7.62 -20.65
C LYS A 128 10.76 9.10 -20.31
N ALA A 129 10.20 9.92 -21.20
CA ALA A 129 9.88 11.30 -20.87
C ALA A 129 8.89 11.36 -19.68
N VAL A 130 8.95 12.42 -18.86
CA VAL A 130 8.03 12.58 -17.71
C VAL A 130 6.57 12.65 -18.16
N THR A 131 6.33 13.19 -19.36
CA THR A 131 5.01 13.22 -20.00
C THR A 131 4.49 11.82 -20.31
N ASP A 132 5.34 10.94 -20.82
CA ASP A 132 4.96 9.57 -21.17
C ASP A 132 4.66 8.76 -19.91
N VAL A 133 5.50 8.90 -18.87
CA VAL A 133 5.25 8.33 -17.53
C VAL A 133 3.93 8.79 -16.95
N CYS A 134 3.58 10.08 -17.11
CA CYS A 134 2.29 10.61 -16.67
C CYS A 134 1.13 9.84 -17.30
N PHE A 135 1.13 9.69 -18.63
CA PHE A 135 0.04 9.03 -19.35
C PHE A 135 0.01 7.53 -19.13
N GLU A 136 1.16 6.85 -19.14
CA GLU A 136 1.27 5.42 -18.87
C GLU A 136 0.81 5.05 -17.45
N SER A 137 1.04 5.93 -16.48
CA SER A 137 0.55 5.72 -15.11
C SER A 137 -0.95 6.06 -14.92
N GLY A 138 -1.66 6.40 -16.00
CA GLY A 138 -3.10 6.58 -16.02
C GLY A 138 -3.58 8.01 -15.70
N PHE A 139 -2.69 8.99 -15.66
CA PHE A 139 -3.10 10.39 -15.57
C PHE A 139 -3.40 10.93 -16.98
N ASN A 140 -4.48 11.68 -17.11
CA ASN A 140 -4.87 12.34 -18.36
C ASN A 140 -4.40 13.81 -18.45
N ASN A 141 -3.73 14.31 -17.40
CA ASN A 141 -3.30 15.70 -17.32
C ASN A 141 -2.00 15.84 -16.53
N ILE A 142 -0.97 16.39 -17.18
CA ILE A 142 0.37 16.57 -16.61
C ILE A 142 0.39 17.49 -15.38
N SER A 143 -0.45 18.54 -15.36
CA SER A 143 -0.53 19.46 -14.23
C SER A 143 -1.09 18.77 -12.99
N ASN A 144 -2.14 17.95 -13.15
CA ASN A 144 -2.69 17.15 -12.06
C ASN A 144 -1.67 16.11 -11.58
N PHE A 145 -0.98 15.41 -12.50
CA PHE A 145 0.09 14.48 -12.19
C PHE A 145 1.18 15.15 -11.34
N ASN A 146 1.76 16.26 -11.80
CA ASN A 146 2.81 16.97 -11.08
C ASN A 146 2.37 17.40 -9.68
N ARG A 147 1.16 17.95 -9.55
CA ARG A 147 0.59 18.33 -8.26
C ARG A 147 0.45 17.15 -7.32
N ARG A 148 -0.09 16.00 -7.79
CA ARG A 148 -0.27 14.79 -6.98
C ARG A 148 1.07 14.16 -6.62
N PHE A 149 2.01 14.16 -7.56
CA PHE A 149 3.35 13.65 -7.31
C PHE A 149 4.06 14.47 -6.22
N GLN A 150 4.05 15.80 -6.35
CA GLN A 150 4.61 16.69 -5.35
C GLN A 150 3.95 16.52 -3.98
N GLN A 151 2.63 16.37 -3.93
CA GLN A 151 1.87 16.16 -2.69
C GLN A 151 2.25 14.85 -2.00
N LEU A 152 2.47 13.77 -2.76
CA LEU A 152 2.71 12.43 -2.21
C LEU A 152 4.19 12.10 -2.00
N LYS A 153 5.10 12.71 -2.77
CA LYS A 153 6.54 12.41 -2.72
C LYS A 153 7.39 13.58 -2.19
N GLY A 154 6.79 14.76 -1.98
CA GLY A 154 7.51 15.95 -1.51
C GLY A 154 8.41 16.60 -2.54
N MET A 155 8.46 16.08 -3.79
CA MET A 155 9.36 16.55 -4.84
C MET A 155 8.74 16.38 -6.23
N THR A 156 9.34 17.03 -7.24
CA THR A 156 8.89 16.91 -8.63
C THR A 156 9.28 15.54 -9.24
N PRO A 157 8.56 15.03 -10.27
CA PRO A 157 8.91 13.80 -10.97
C PRO A 157 10.34 13.80 -11.53
N SER A 158 10.77 14.93 -12.11
CA SER A 158 12.13 15.05 -12.65
C SER A 158 13.21 15.00 -11.58
N HIS A 159 12.95 15.55 -10.41
CA HIS A 159 13.87 15.47 -9.27
C HIS A 159 13.94 14.03 -8.74
N TYR A 160 12.79 13.37 -8.61
CA TYR A 160 12.72 11.96 -8.20
C TYR A 160 13.55 11.06 -9.12
N ARG A 161 13.40 11.24 -10.44
CA ARG A 161 14.19 10.50 -11.44
C ARG A 161 15.69 10.63 -11.21
N ARG A 162 16.18 11.88 -11.07
CA ARG A 162 17.63 12.11 -10.85
C ARG A 162 18.15 11.34 -9.64
N LEU A 163 17.41 11.38 -8.53
CA LEU A 163 17.77 10.67 -7.32
C LEU A 163 17.71 9.14 -7.48
N ALA A 164 16.73 8.63 -8.21
CA ALA A 164 16.59 7.20 -8.46
C ALA A 164 17.75 6.66 -9.31
N VAL A 165 18.08 7.34 -10.42
CA VAL A 165 19.21 6.98 -11.30
C VAL A 165 20.54 7.06 -10.56
N GLN A 166 20.77 8.12 -9.76
CA GLN A 166 21.99 8.25 -8.98
C GLN A 166 22.19 7.07 -8.01
N ARG A 167 21.15 6.66 -7.29
CA ARG A 167 21.21 5.51 -6.36
C ARG A 167 21.54 4.19 -7.08
N LEU A 168 20.96 3.96 -8.26
CA LEU A 168 21.24 2.76 -9.05
C LEU A 168 22.70 2.74 -9.54
N THR A 169 23.24 3.91 -9.93
CA THR A 169 24.65 4.02 -10.35
C THR A 169 25.60 3.75 -9.17
N GLU A 170 25.32 4.27 -7.99
CA GLU A 170 26.13 4.04 -6.79
C GLU A 170 26.10 2.56 -6.35
N GLN A 171 24.95 1.88 -6.46
CA GLN A 171 24.81 0.45 -6.12
C GLN A 171 25.54 -0.49 -7.10
N ASN A 172 25.67 -0.08 -8.37
CA ASN A 172 26.39 -0.87 -9.39
C ASN A 172 27.91 -0.68 -9.35
N LEU A 173 28.41 0.30 -8.60
CA LEU A 173 29.83 0.61 -8.44
C LEU A 173 30.45 0.08 -7.13
N ALA A 174 29.61 -0.47 -6.23
CA ALA A 174 30.00 -1.02 -4.93
C ALA A 174 30.06 -2.54 -4.95
#